data_6fd1addf301c6b230adf5a1f5314afce
#
_entry.id   6fd1addf301c6b230adf5a1f5314afce
#
_cell.length_a   1.000
_cell.length_b   1.000
_cell.length_c   1.000
_cell.angle_alpha   90.00
_cell.angle_beta   90.00
_cell.angle_gamma   90.00
#
_symmetry.space_group_name_H-M   'P 1'
#
loop_
_entity.id
_entity.type
_entity.pdbx_description
1 polymer ?
#
loop_
_entity_poly.entity_id
_entity_poly.type
_entity_poly.pdbx_seq_one_letter_code
_entity_poly.pdbx_strand_id
1 'polypeptide(L)'
;MNRSENAALGLDSSGDQPLGAKLFTLAAISDTHLNQGEVECNSPFPVNQLANQRMRYVVQDLNRRDINLVINLGDLIHPVPAVPKLYSAAVACFKEQVSELKAPLFCVPGNHDIGDKPNDWAPAGGICEAYIDLWTEHFGPQYQRIDRQECVFFLINAQLINSGLKDELEQKQWLEAQLQDAIGKRIFLFSHYPPYFSHALEDDNYDNISEPGRSWLLGLLDQHRVEALFAGHVHNFWFNKHEQTDCYLLPSTAFVRQDYSEMFRIAPTPEQEHGRNDLPKLGYFLVHIYEHGHVCELVRTYGQCQPKGDLPDITVPISSVIHPKLNSRCRFGFDMRHNWMEVVEIPPTG
;
A
#
# COMPACT_ATOMS: atom_id res chain seq x y z
N MET A 1 -16.42 -37.27 -1.92
CA MET A 1 -15.05 -37.83 -2.08
C MET A 1 -14.83 -38.91 -1.06
N ASN A 2 -14.45 -40.07 -1.49
CA ASN A 2 -14.31 -41.25 -0.64
C ASN A 2 -12.93 -41.23 0.05
N ARG A 3 -12.81 -41.79 1.26
CA ARG A 3 -11.54 -41.89 2.01
C ARG A 3 -10.35 -42.48 1.22
N SER A 4 -10.62 -43.27 0.17
CA SER A 4 -9.62 -43.90 -0.69
C SER A 4 -9.00 -42.90 -1.72
N GLU A 5 -9.66 -41.82 -2.07
CA GLU A 5 -9.14 -40.82 -3.03
C GLU A 5 -8.17 -39.83 -2.36
N ASN A 6 -8.36 -39.56 -1.06
CA ASN A 6 -7.46 -38.69 -0.32
C ASN A 6 -6.08 -39.31 -0.09
N ALA A 7 -6.01 -40.62 0.07
CA ALA A 7 -4.74 -41.34 0.23
C ALA A 7 -3.88 -41.36 -1.06
N ALA A 8 -4.53 -41.30 -2.24
CA ALA A 8 -3.82 -41.27 -3.52
C ALA A 8 -3.20 -39.87 -3.83
N LEU A 9 -3.67 -38.81 -3.15
CA LEU A 9 -3.17 -37.43 -3.29
C LEU A 9 -2.12 -37.10 -2.20
N GLY A 10 -1.75 -38.00 -1.33
CA GLY A 10 -0.83 -37.74 -0.22
C GLY A 10 -1.39 -36.79 0.84
N LEU A 11 -2.71 -36.58 0.84
CA LEU A 11 -3.38 -35.84 1.87
C LEU A 11 -3.58 -36.74 3.09
N ASP A 12 -2.72 -36.55 4.07
CA ASP A 12 -2.82 -37.29 5.34
C ASP A 12 -4.16 -36.88 6.02
N SER A 13 -4.90 -37.93 6.41
CA SER A 13 -6.19 -37.78 7.10
C SER A 13 -6.06 -37.46 8.60
N SER A 14 -4.83 -37.20 9.08
CA SER A 14 -4.53 -36.95 10.50
C SER A 14 -4.97 -35.61 11.03
N GLY A 15 -5.53 -34.72 10.20
CA GLY A 15 -6.08 -33.43 10.66
C GLY A 15 -5.03 -32.36 10.97
N ASP A 16 -3.75 -32.65 10.83
CA ASP A 16 -2.69 -31.66 11.02
C ASP A 16 -2.67 -30.68 9.86
N GLN A 17 -3.09 -29.45 10.12
CA GLN A 17 -2.93 -28.34 9.20
C GLN A 17 -1.42 -28.00 9.12
N PRO A 18 -0.80 -27.94 7.92
CA PRO A 18 0.64 -27.67 7.77
C PRO A 18 1.10 -26.40 8.50
N LEU A 19 0.22 -25.41 8.66
CA LEU A 19 0.49 -24.14 9.35
C LEU A 19 0.01 -24.11 10.81
N GLY A 20 -0.56 -25.21 11.31
CA GLY A 20 -1.19 -25.24 12.63
C GLY A 20 -2.54 -24.53 12.68
N ALA A 21 -3.00 -24.20 13.89
CA ALA A 21 -4.26 -23.50 14.10
C ALA A 21 -4.16 -22.04 13.65
N LYS A 22 -5.26 -21.51 13.11
CA LYS A 22 -5.37 -20.07 12.82
C LYS A 22 -5.49 -19.30 14.13
N LEU A 23 -4.61 -18.33 14.35
CA LEU A 23 -4.56 -17.51 15.56
C LEU A 23 -5.47 -16.28 15.44
N PHE A 24 -5.32 -15.52 14.35
CA PHE A 24 -6.13 -14.33 14.07
C PHE A 24 -5.98 -13.91 12.61
N THR A 25 -6.78 -12.92 12.21
CA THR A 25 -6.69 -12.30 10.89
C THR A 25 -6.50 -10.79 11.05
N LEU A 26 -5.57 -10.20 10.30
CA LEU A 26 -5.50 -8.75 10.11
C LEU A 26 -5.86 -8.39 8.67
N ALA A 27 -6.37 -7.19 8.47
CA ALA A 27 -6.52 -6.61 7.14
C ALA A 27 -5.39 -5.59 6.91
N ALA A 28 -4.73 -5.68 5.76
CA ALA A 28 -3.77 -4.68 5.30
C ALA A 28 -4.38 -3.97 4.08
N ILE A 29 -4.60 -2.66 4.22
CA ILE A 29 -5.10 -1.77 3.16
C ILE A 29 -4.04 -0.74 2.85
N SER A 30 -4.08 -0.12 1.66
CA SER A 30 -3.10 0.87 1.25
C SER A 30 -3.68 1.87 0.26
N ASP A 31 -3.05 3.06 0.22
CA ASP A 31 -3.28 4.04 -0.84
C ASP A 31 -4.77 4.36 -1.00
N THR A 32 -5.39 4.75 0.11
CA THR A 32 -6.82 5.03 0.17
C THR A 32 -7.18 6.39 -0.41
N HIS A 33 -6.24 7.33 -0.44
CA HIS A 33 -6.28 8.64 -1.10
C HIS A 33 -7.61 9.38 -0.96
N LEU A 34 -8.17 9.46 0.24
CA LEU A 34 -9.43 10.15 0.44
C LEU A 34 -9.32 11.64 0.07
N ASN A 35 -10.34 12.12 -0.59
CA ASN A 35 -10.47 13.52 -0.99
C ASN A 35 -11.03 14.37 0.15
N GLN A 36 -10.94 15.71 -0.03
CA GLN A 36 -11.46 16.71 0.89
C GLN A 36 -12.99 16.78 0.96
N GLY A 37 -13.71 16.07 0.10
CA GLY A 37 -15.18 15.99 0.05
C GLY A 37 -15.65 14.86 -0.84
N GLU A 38 -16.96 14.62 -0.87
CA GLU A 38 -17.54 13.51 -1.63
C GLU A 38 -17.46 13.68 -3.15
N VAL A 39 -17.51 14.93 -3.60
CA VAL A 39 -17.47 15.29 -5.03
C VAL A 39 -16.28 16.20 -5.36
N GLU A 40 -15.57 16.68 -4.35
CA GLU A 40 -14.42 17.55 -4.50
C GLU A 40 -13.13 16.75 -4.53
N CYS A 41 -12.37 16.89 -5.60
CA CYS A 41 -11.10 16.21 -5.78
C CYS A 41 -10.07 17.17 -6.35
N ASN A 42 -8.91 17.27 -5.70
CA ASN A 42 -7.80 18.07 -6.20
C ASN A 42 -6.77 17.24 -6.98
N SER A 43 -7.04 15.95 -7.18
CA SER A 43 -6.21 15.09 -8.02
C SER A 43 -6.29 15.49 -9.49
N PRO A 44 -5.18 15.49 -10.23
CA PRO A 44 -5.21 15.61 -11.68
C PRO A 44 -5.83 14.37 -12.36
N PHE A 45 -6.05 13.30 -11.60
CA PHE A 45 -6.63 12.05 -12.10
C PHE A 45 -8.09 11.93 -11.69
N PRO A 46 -9.06 12.06 -12.64
CA PRO A 46 -10.50 12.01 -12.33
C PRO A 46 -10.94 10.71 -11.63
N VAL A 47 -10.23 9.60 -11.85
CA VAL A 47 -10.52 8.32 -11.17
C VAL A 47 -10.45 8.42 -9.65
N ASN A 48 -9.69 9.39 -9.11
CA ASN A 48 -9.58 9.60 -7.67
C ASN A 48 -10.84 10.22 -7.05
N GLN A 49 -11.76 10.78 -7.83
CA GLN A 49 -13.04 11.26 -7.31
C GLN A 49 -13.83 10.18 -6.56
N LEU A 50 -13.62 8.92 -6.92
CA LEU A 50 -14.33 7.79 -6.31
C LEU A 50 -13.67 7.27 -5.04
N ALA A 51 -12.51 7.80 -4.62
CA ALA A 51 -11.76 7.29 -3.49
C ALA A 51 -12.57 7.21 -2.20
N ASN A 52 -13.34 8.26 -1.87
CA ASN A 52 -14.17 8.30 -0.67
C ASN A 52 -15.27 7.23 -0.69
N GLN A 53 -15.92 7.02 -1.84
CA GLN A 53 -16.96 6.00 -1.98
C GLN A 53 -16.38 4.59 -1.97
N ARG A 54 -15.19 4.39 -2.56
CA ARG A 54 -14.47 3.11 -2.53
C ARG A 54 -14.01 2.76 -1.13
N MET A 55 -13.45 3.72 -0.39
CA MET A 55 -13.06 3.47 1.00
C MET A 55 -14.27 3.14 1.89
N ARG A 56 -15.40 3.79 1.70
CA ARG A 56 -16.63 3.46 2.43
C ARG A 56 -17.10 2.03 2.15
N TYR A 57 -17.00 1.58 0.90
CA TYR A 57 -17.22 0.18 0.56
C TYR A 57 -16.24 -0.75 1.30
N VAL A 58 -14.94 -0.41 1.31
CA VAL A 58 -13.92 -1.20 1.99
C VAL A 58 -14.21 -1.31 3.49
N VAL A 59 -14.56 -0.20 4.16
CA VAL A 59 -14.94 -0.20 5.59
C VAL A 59 -16.13 -1.15 5.84
N GLN A 60 -17.15 -1.10 4.99
CA GLN A 60 -18.31 -1.99 5.12
C GLN A 60 -17.94 -3.45 4.87
N ASP A 61 -17.09 -3.73 3.89
CA ASP A 61 -16.65 -5.10 3.60
C ASP A 61 -15.79 -5.65 4.74
N LEU A 62 -14.85 -4.87 5.28
CA LEU A 62 -14.06 -5.25 6.45
C LEU A 62 -14.93 -5.54 7.67
N ASN A 63 -15.97 -4.73 7.90
CA ASN A 63 -16.90 -4.92 9.02
C ASN A 63 -17.77 -6.18 8.94
N ARG A 64 -17.84 -6.82 7.76
CA ARG A 64 -18.53 -8.10 7.57
C ARG A 64 -17.63 -9.31 7.79
N ARG A 65 -16.33 -9.08 7.95
CA ARG A 65 -15.32 -10.12 8.07
C ARG A 65 -14.87 -10.28 9.52
N ASP A 66 -14.41 -11.47 9.87
CA ASP A 66 -13.80 -11.74 11.18
C ASP A 66 -12.32 -11.31 11.15
N ILE A 67 -12.10 -10.03 11.42
CA ILE A 67 -10.76 -9.41 11.48
C ILE A 67 -10.50 -8.82 12.86
N ASN A 68 -9.25 -8.87 13.28
CA ASN A 68 -8.84 -8.47 14.62
C ASN A 68 -8.20 -7.09 14.67
N LEU A 69 -7.61 -6.63 13.56
CA LEU A 69 -7.05 -5.30 13.39
C LEU A 69 -6.94 -4.96 11.90
N VAL A 70 -6.86 -3.67 11.62
CA VAL A 70 -6.61 -3.12 10.28
C VAL A 70 -5.31 -2.34 10.33
N ILE A 71 -4.44 -2.51 9.35
CA ILE A 71 -3.25 -1.70 9.13
C ILE A 71 -3.40 -1.01 7.77
N ASN A 72 -3.32 0.33 7.76
CA ASN A 72 -3.27 1.11 6.53
C ASN A 72 -1.83 1.56 6.27
N LEU A 73 -1.31 1.22 5.09
CA LEU A 73 0.09 1.40 4.70
C LEU A 73 0.41 2.78 4.12
N GLY A 74 -0.40 3.79 4.44
CA GLY A 74 -0.14 5.16 4.04
C GLY A 74 -0.89 5.61 2.79
N ASP A 75 -0.65 6.86 2.44
CA ASP A 75 -1.46 7.60 1.49
C ASP A 75 -2.95 7.53 1.86
N LEU A 76 -3.21 7.88 3.14
CA LEU A 76 -4.54 7.85 3.72
C LEU A 76 -5.46 8.84 2.99
N ILE A 77 -4.90 10.00 2.68
CA ILE A 77 -5.59 11.12 2.03
C ILE A 77 -4.84 11.55 0.76
N HIS A 78 -5.55 12.20 -0.16
CA HIS A 78 -4.94 12.64 -1.42
C HIS A 78 -4.28 14.03 -1.34
N PRO A 79 -4.90 15.05 -0.70
CA PRO A 79 -4.27 16.34 -0.55
C PRO A 79 -3.02 16.27 0.32
N VAL A 80 -1.92 16.84 -0.18
CA VAL A 80 -0.63 16.85 0.52
C VAL A 80 -0.55 17.96 1.58
N PRO A 81 0.35 17.87 2.58
CA PRO A 81 0.50 18.86 3.65
C PRO A 81 0.74 20.29 3.16
N ALA A 82 1.35 20.45 1.97
CA ALA A 82 1.59 21.76 1.34
C ALA A 82 0.30 22.54 1.01
N VAL A 83 -0.87 21.91 1.04
CA VAL A 83 -2.19 22.54 0.83
C VAL A 83 -3.07 22.36 2.07
N PRO A 84 -2.78 23.04 3.19
CA PRO A 84 -3.28 22.69 4.52
C PRO A 84 -4.81 22.66 4.65
N LYS A 85 -5.52 23.53 3.93
CA LYS A 85 -7.01 23.55 3.98
C LYS A 85 -7.61 22.27 3.39
N LEU A 86 -7.09 21.81 2.27
CA LEU A 86 -7.56 20.59 1.62
C LEU A 86 -7.12 19.37 2.42
N TYR A 87 -5.90 19.39 2.92
CA TYR A 87 -5.36 18.36 3.80
C TYR A 87 -6.26 18.15 5.03
N SER A 88 -6.53 19.20 5.80
CA SER A 88 -7.37 19.10 7.00
C SER A 88 -8.81 18.64 6.69
N ALA A 89 -9.37 19.06 5.56
CA ALA A 89 -10.68 18.59 5.14
C ALA A 89 -10.68 17.09 4.77
N ALA A 90 -9.65 16.64 4.07
CA ALA A 90 -9.49 15.22 3.76
C ALA A 90 -9.23 14.36 5.01
N VAL A 91 -8.45 14.87 5.97
CA VAL A 91 -8.29 14.24 7.30
C VAL A 91 -9.65 14.06 7.99
N ALA A 92 -10.50 15.08 7.95
CA ALA A 92 -11.84 14.97 8.54
C ALA A 92 -12.68 13.89 7.85
N CYS A 93 -12.67 13.83 6.51
CA CYS A 93 -13.34 12.78 5.74
C CYS A 93 -12.79 11.38 6.08
N PHE A 94 -11.48 11.24 6.21
CA PHE A 94 -10.85 9.98 6.59
C PHE A 94 -11.30 9.53 7.98
N LYS A 95 -11.19 10.42 8.97
CA LYS A 95 -11.58 10.13 10.37
C LYS A 95 -13.06 9.75 10.49
N GLU A 96 -13.94 10.45 9.76
CA GLU A 96 -15.36 10.12 9.71
C GLU A 96 -15.57 8.69 9.22
N GLN A 97 -14.96 8.31 8.10
CA GLN A 97 -15.17 6.98 7.51
C GLN A 97 -14.56 5.86 8.35
N VAL A 98 -13.34 6.04 8.85
CA VAL A 98 -12.69 4.98 9.65
C VAL A 98 -13.28 4.84 11.06
N SER A 99 -14.03 5.84 11.55
CA SER A 99 -14.75 5.72 12.81
C SER A 99 -15.83 4.63 12.76
N GLU A 100 -16.25 4.22 11.57
CA GLU A 100 -17.20 3.12 11.38
C GLU A 100 -16.55 1.73 11.44
N LEU A 101 -15.21 1.63 11.43
CA LEU A 101 -14.50 0.35 11.56
C LEU A 101 -14.76 -0.27 12.95
N LYS A 102 -15.09 -1.56 12.96
CA LYS A 102 -15.25 -2.33 14.19
C LYS A 102 -13.92 -2.78 14.78
N ALA A 103 -12.96 -3.09 13.92
CA ALA A 103 -11.60 -3.47 14.33
C ALA A 103 -10.72 -2.22 14.53
N PRO A 104 -9.75 -2.24 15.45
CA PRO A 104 -8.80 -1.14 15.63
C PRO A 104 -7.99 -0.91 14.36
N LEU A 105 -7.78 0.36 14.01
CA LEU A 105 -6.99 0.81 12.88
C LEU A 105 -5.65 1.35 13.35
N PHE A 106 -4.58 0.94 12.65
CA PHE A 106 -3.23 1.45 12.79
C PHE A 106 -2.75 1.96 11.43
N CYS A 107 -2.08 3.11 11.40
CA CYS A 107 -1.66 3.74 10.16
C CYS A 107 -0.13 3.89 10.08
N VAL A 108 0.39 3.69 8.90
CA VAL A 108 1.73 4.07 8.47
C VAL A 108 1.59 5.36 7.66
N PRO A 109 2.46 6.38 7.81
CA PRO A 109 2.39 7.55 6.94
C PRO A 109 2.82 7.21 5.51
N GLY A 110 2.09 7.74 4.53
CA GLY A 110 2.46 7.76 3.12
C GLY A 110 3.02 9.13 2.72
N ASN A 111 3.51 9.26 1.48
CA ASN A 111 4.08 10.52 1.02
C ASN A 111 3.02 11.63 0.86
N HIS A 112 1.78 11.30 0.55
CA HIS A 112 0.70 12.28 0.58
C HIS A 112 0.37 12.75 2.00
N ASP A 113 0.65 11.95 3.01
CA ASP A 113 0.30 12.25 4.39
C ASP A 113 1.36 13.12 5.09
N ILE A 114 2.67 12.91 4.78
CA ILE A 114 3.79 13.47 5.56
C ILE A 114 4.91 14.09 4.69
N GLY A 115 4.75 14.06 3.38
CA GLY A 115 5.77 14.45 2.39
C GLY A 115 6.59 13.26 1.86
N ASP A 116 7.20 13.47 0.71
CA ASP A 116 8.01 12.46 0.03
C ASP A 116 9.34 12.22 0.74
N LYS A 117 9.91 11.03 0.56
CA LYS A 117 11.32 10.76 0.86
C LYS A 117 12.22 11.74 0.10
N PRO A 118 13.49 11.93 0.52
CA PRO A 118 14.43 12.75 -0.25
C PRO A 118 14.53 12.29 -1.72
N ASN A 119 14.23 13.22 -2.63
CA ASN A 119 14.19 12.98 -4.05
C ASN A 119 14.38 14.32 -4.78
N ASP A 120 14.98 14.32 -5.96
CA ASP A 120 15.16 15.50 -6.81
C ASP A 120 13.82 16.05 -7.33
N TRP A 121 12.83 15.18 -7.47
CA TRP A 121 11.46 15.52 -7.83
C TRP A 121 10.46 14.69 -7.03
N ALA A 122 9.50 15.37 -6.40
CA ALA A 122 8.48 14.72 -5.59
C ALA A 122 7.16 15.51 -5.63
N PRO A 123 6.02 14.88 -5.92
CA PRO A 123 4.73 15.58 -6.03
C PRO A 123 4.24 16.15 -4.69
N ALA A 124 4.59 15.53 -3.57
CA ALA A 124 4.13 15.96 -2.24
C ALA A 124 5.08 16.97 -1.57
N GLY A 125 6.24 17.24 -2.16
CA GLY A 125 7.32 17.96 -1.48
C GLY A 125 8.02 17.06 -0.45
N GLY A 126 9.28 17.37 -0.13
CA GLY A 126 10.08 16.55 0.80
C GLY A 126 9.53 16.58 2.23
N ILE A 127 9.69 15.45 2.93
CA ILE A 127 9.39 15.34 4.36
C ILE A 127 10.15 16.42 5.17
N CYS A 128 9.49 17.02 6.15
CA CYS A 128 10.07 18.01 7.04
C CYS A 128 9.40 17.96 8.41
N GLU A 129 10.03 18.59 9.42
CA GLU A 129 9.51 18.62 10.79
C GLU A 129 8.06 19.11 10.87
N ALA A 130 7.71 20.16 10.13
CA ALA A 130 6.35 20.69 10.14
C ALA A 130 5.30 19.69 9.64
N TYR A 131 5.65 18.83 8.69
CA TYR A 131 4.76 17.78 8.18
C TYR A 131 4.68 16.60 9.14
N ILE A 132 5.77 16.28 9.83
CA ILE A 132 5.81 15.28 10.91
C ILE A 132 4.91 15.72 12.06
N ASP A 133 4.98 16.99 12.47
CA ASP A 133 4.12 17.56 13.52
C ASP A 133 2.64 17.47 13.12
N LEU A 134 2.33 17.83 11.87
CA LEU A 134 0.97 17.76 11.33
C LEU A 134 0.42 16.32 11.30
N TRP A 135 1.25 15.36 10.89
CA TRP A 135 0.89 13.94 10.97
C TRP A 135 0.61 13.53 12.41
N THR A 136 1.51 13.87 13.33
CA THR A 136 1.42 13.47 14.74
C THR A 136 0.16 14.04 15.40
N GLU A 137 -0.21 15.28 15.08
CA GLU A 137 -1.44 15.92 15.55
C GLU A 137 -2.70 15.17 15.08
N HIS A 138 -2.69 14.71 13.83
CA HIS A 138 -3.88 14.13 13.23
C HIS A 138 -3.99 12.60 13.37
N PHE A 139 -2.88 11.89 13.26
CA PHE A 139 -2.87 10.43 13.15
C PHE A 139 -2.09 9.72 14.27
N GLY A 140 -1.35 10.46 15.09
CA GLY A 140 -0.57 9.90 16.18
C GLY A 140 0.87 9.56 15.78
N PRO A 141 1.49 8.54 16.40
CA PRO A 141 2.91 8.25 16.17
C PRO A 141 3.19 7.89 14.72
N GLN A 142 4.31 8.38 14.18
CA GLN A 142 4.72 8.11 12.81
C GLN A 142 5.34 6.72 12.63
N TYR A 143 5.73 6.06 13.71
CA TYR A 143 6.15 4.66 13.76
C TYR A 143 5.75 4.04 15.08
N GLN A 144 5.47 2.74 15.10
CA GLN A 144 4.95 2.07 16.29
C GLN A 144 5.16 0.56 16.25
N ARG A 145 5.11 -0.06 17.42
CA ARG A 145 5.11 -1.50 17.62
C ARG A 145 3.77 -1.96 18.16
N ILE A 146 3.28 -3.06 17.62
CA ILE A 146 2.05 -3.72 18.07
C ILE A 146 2.39 -5.17 18.39
N ASP A 147 2.19 -5.57 19.63
CA ASP A 147 2.34 -6.96 20.06
C ASP A 147 0.99 -7.66 20.09
N ARG A 148 0.92 -8.83 19.47
CA ARG A 148 -0.28 -9.65 19.49
C ARG A 148 0.08 -11.13 19.48
N GLN A 149 -0.21 -11.82 20.58
CA GLN A 149 0.19 -13.22 20.78
C GLN A 149 1.69 -13.40 20.53
N GLU A 150 2.09 -14.37 19.69
CA GLU A 150 3.50 -14.63 19.35
C GLU A 150 4.06 -13.72 18.22
N CYS A 151 3.26 -12.74 17.76
CA CYS A 151 3.62 -11.86 16.67
C CYS A 151 3.91 -10.45 17.14
N VAL A 152 4.85 -9.80 16.46
CA VAL A 152 5.16 -8.37 16.61
C VAL A 152 5.05 -7.72 15.24
N PHE A 153 4.32 -6.61 15.17
CA PHE A 153 4.14 -5.81 13.99
C PHE A 153 4.86 -4.47 14.17
N PHE A 154 5.83 -4.19 13.29
CA PHE A 154 6.53 -2.92 13.23
C PHE A 154 5.98 -2.09 12.08
N LEU A 155 5.43 -0.95 12.41
CA LEU A 155 4.99 0.06 11.47
C LEU A 155 6.06 1.14 11.43
N ILE A 156 6.64 1.45 10.27
CA ILE A 156 7.73 2.41 10.14
C ILE A 156 7.40 3.51 9.14
N ASN A 157 7.92 4.70 9.37
CA ASN A 157 7.88 5.81 8.43
C ASN A 157 9.07 5.69 7.46
N ALA A 158 8.81 5.15 6.28
CA ALA A 158 9.85 4.95 5.27
C ALA A 158 10.35 6.26 4.64
N GLN A 159 9.55 7.34 4.69
CA GLN A 159 9.93 8.66 4.18
C GLN A 159 11.06 9.31 4.98
N LEU A 160 11.24 8.91 6.25
CA LEU A 160 12.37 9.35 7.06
C LEU A 160 13.71 8.79 6.59
N ILE A 161 13.71 7.62 5.98
CA ILE A 161 14.95 6.92 5.61
C ILE A 161 15.72 7.76 4.60
N ASN A 162 16.97 8.09 4.92
CA ASN A 162 17.87 9.00 4.19
C ASN A 162 17.44 10.48 4.23
N SER A 163 16.51 10.89 5.07
CA SER A 163 16.06 12.28 5.16
C SER A 163 17.09 13.21 5.82
N GLY A 164 17.95 12.67 6.66
CA GLY A 164 18.88 13.46 7.48
C GLY A 164 18.20 14.19 8.64
N LEU A 165 16.90 14.01 8.84
CA LEU A 165 16.16 14.58 9.96
C LEU A 165 16.53 13.86 11.28
N LYS A 166 16.34 14.55 12.40
CA LYS A 166 16.55 13.97 13.73
C LYS A 166 15.67 12.72 13.93
N ASP A 167 14.44 12.77 13.48
CA ASP A 167 13.47 11.68 13.55
C ASP A 167 13.94 10.41 12.82
N GLU A 168 14.74 10.52 11.75
CA GLU A 168 15.34 9.36 11.11
C GLU A 168 16.24 8.60 12.07
N LEU A 169 17.14 9.32 12.77
CA LEU A 169 18.05 8.70 13.71
C LEU A 169 17.29 8.07 14.88
N GLU A 170 16.28 8.76 15.39
CA GLU A 170 15.42 8.25 16.46
C GLU A 170 14.66 6.99 16.05
N GLN A 171 14.07 6.98 14.86
CA GLN A 171 13.39 5.79 14.33
C GLN A 171 14.36 4.62 14.12
N LYS A 172 15.54 4.87 13.55
CA LYS A 172 16.55 3.82 13.35
C LYS A 172 16.96 3.17 14.66
N GLN A 173 17.34 3.97 15.65
CA GLN A 173 17.71 3.49 16.99
C GLN A 173 16.56 2.72 17.66
N TRP A 174 15.34 3.26 17.56
CA TRP A 174 14.15 2.61 18.09
C TRP A 174 13.91 1.26 17.41
N LEU A 175 13.92 1.20 16.06
CA LEU A 175 13.65 -0.03 15.33
C LEU A 175 14.66 -1.12 15.64
N GLU A 176 15.97 -0.79 15.66
CA GLU A 176 17.04 -1.73 15.99
C GLU A 176 16.88 -2.28 17.43
N ALA A 177 16.60 -1.41 18.40
CA ALA A 177 16.37 -1.83 19.78
C ALA A 177 15.12 -2.71 19.93
N GLN A 178 14.03 -2.35 19.25
CA GLN A 178 12.77 -3.09 19.31
C GLN A 178 12.84 -4.44 18.59
N LEU A 179 13.57 -4.54 17.48
CA LEU A 179 13.83 -5.80 16.81
C LEU A 179 14.65 -6.74 17.68
N GLN A 180 15.65 -6.21 18.39
CA GLN A 180 16.44 -6.98 19.35
C GLN A 180 15.58 -7.49 20.51
N ASP A 181 14.65 -6.69 21.02
CA ASP A 181 13.70 -7.10 22.07
C ASP A 181 12.68 -8.14 21.58
N ALA A 182 12.41 -8.19 20.29
CA ALA A 182 11.46 -9.12 19.67
C ALA A 182 12.06 -10.50 19.34
N ILE A 183 13.30 -10.79 19.74
CA ILE A 183 13.94 -12.10 19.49
C ILE A 183 13.05 -13.23 20.05
N GLY A 184 12.82 -14.24 19.20
CA GLY A 184 11.98 -15.38 19.52
C GLY A 184 10.50 -15.20 19.18
N LYS A 185 10.08 -14.01 18.77
CA LYS A 185 8.74 -13.76 18.23
C LYS A 185 8.75 -13.79 16.69
N ARG A 186 7.58 -13.91 16.11
CA ARG A 186 7.35 -13.78 14.67
C ARG A 186 7.20 -12.30 14.34
N ILE A 187 8.02 -11.79 13.42
CA ILE A 187 8.16 -10.36 13.15
C ILE A 187 7.59 -10.04 11.78
N PHE A 188 6.74 -9.01 11.71
CA PHE A 188 6.17 -8.47 10.49
C PHE A 188 6.48 -6.97 10.43
N LEU A 189 6.83 -6.47 9.25
CA LEU A 189 7.15 -5.06 9.05
C LEU A 189 6.20 -4.43 8.02
N PHE A 190 5.76 -3.21 8.29
CA PHE A 190 4.84 -2.44 7.47
C PHE A 190 5.44 -1.07 7.18
N SER A 191 5.50 -0.70 5.90
CA SER A 191 6.01 0.59 5.43
C SER A 191 5.19 1.09 4.26
N HIS A 192 5.27 2.38 3.95
CA HIS A 192 4.63 2.87 2.73
C HIS A 192 5.48 2.57 1.49
N TYR A 193 6.74 3.06 1.45
CA TYR A 193 7.66 2.71 0.37
C TYR A 193 8.19 1.29 0.51
N PRO A 194 8.20 0.48 -0.58
CA PRO A 194 8.92 -0.79 -0.57
C PRO A 194 10.44 -0.57 -0.59
N PRO A 195 11.23 -1.49 -0.04
CA PRO A 195 12.68 -1.44 -0.21
C PRO A 195 13.10 -1.46 -1.68
N TYR A 196 12.44 -2.27 -2.47
CA TYR A 196 12.63 -2.38 -3.92
C TYR A 196 11.34 -2.91 -4.57
N PHE A 197 11.23 -2.71 -5.88
CA PHE A 197 10.09 -3.21 -6.66
C PHE A 197 10.38 -4.58 -7.29
N SER A 198 11.50 -4.71 -8.00
CA SER A 198 11.81 -5.91 -8.77
C SER A 198 12.95 -6.75 -8.17
N HIS A 199 14.01 -6.12 -7.69
CA HIS A 199 15.13 -6.80 -7.04
C HIS A 199 15.95 -5.83 -6.17
N ALA A 200 16.63 -6.39 -5.15
CA ALA A 200 17.32 -5.61 -4.11
C ALA A 200 18.41 -4.66 -4.63
N LEU A 201 19.00 -4.95 -5.80
CA LEU A 201 20.05 -4.13 -6.43
C LEU A 201 19.53 -3.24 -7.56
N GLU A 202 18.23 -2.96 -7.61
CA GLU A 202 17.68 -2.02 -8.60
C GLU A 202 18.15 -0.59 -8.33
N ASP A 203 18.18 0.24 -9.36
CA ASP A 203 18.53 1.64 -9.23
C ASP A 203 17.55 2.38 -8.31
N ASP A 204 18.06 3.43 -7.64
CA ASP A 204 17.23 4.32 -6.84
C ASP A 204 16.24 5.05 -7.76
N ASN A 205 14.98 5.05 -7.35
CA ASN A 205 13.90 5.68 -8.09
C ASN A 205 12.83 6.22 -7.15
N TYR A 206 11.78 6.81 -7.71
CA TYR A 206 10.68 7.38 -6.92
C TYR A 206 9.97 6.34 -6.04
N ASP A 207 9.87 5.09 -6.49
CA ASP A 207 8.99 4.09 -5.91
C ASP A 207 9.66 3.15 -4.90
N ASN A 208 10.99 3.22 -4.73
CA ASN A 208 11.71 2.39 -3.77
C ASN A 208 12.41 3.20 -2.68
N ILE A 209 12.87 2.54 -1.64
CA ILE A 209 13.77 3.14 -0.65
C ILE A 209 15.17 3.24 -1.28
N SER A 210 15.73 4.46 -1.32
CA SER A 210 17.06 4.72 -1.90
C SER A 210 18.19 4.20 -1.00
N GLU A 211 19.36 3.98 -1.61
CA GLU A 211 20.58 3.68 -0.86
C GLU A 211 21.09 4.91 -0.06
N PRO A 212 21.75 4.75 1.08
CA PRO A 212 22.09 3.47 1.75
C PRO A 212 20.99 2.90 2.66
N GLY A 213 19.85 3.58 2.75
CA GLY A 213 18.76 3.20 3.64
C GLY A 213 18.11 1.87 3.26
N ARG A 214 18.06 1.54 1.97
CA ARG A 214 17.58 0.24 1.49
C ARG A 214 18.44 -0.90 2.04
N SER A 215 19.75 -0.81 1.87
CA SER A 215 20.68 -1.83 2.40
C SER A 215 20.61 -1.96 3.92
N TRP A 216 20.46 -0.85 4.65
CA TRP A 216 20.24 -0.87 6.09
C TRP A 216 18.97 -1.64 6.46
N LEU A 217 17.83 -1.33 5.82
CA LEU A 217 16.56 -1.99 6.13
C LEU A 217 16.60 -3.48 5.77
N LEU A 218 17.11 -3.84 4.60
CA LEU A 218 17.23 -5.23 4.16
C LEU A 218 18.13 -6.03 5.11
N GLY A 219 19.24 -5.44 5.56
CA GLY A 219 20.10 -6.06 6.57
C GLY A 219 19.38 -6.36 7.89
N LEU A 220 18.46 -5.50 8.33
CA LEU A 220 17.64 -5.75 9.52
C LEU A 220 16.63 -6.89 9.29
N LEU A 221 16.01 -6.95 8.09
CA LEU A 221 15.10 -8.05 7.75
C LEU A 221 15.79 -9.41 7.88
N ASP A 222 17.02 -9.51 7.34
CA ASP A 222 17.81 -10.73 7.38
C ASP A 222 18.28 -11.07 8.79
N GLN A 223 18.87 -10.10 9.49
CA GLN A 223 19.41 -10.28 10.83
C GLN A 223 18.35 -10.76 11.83
N HIS A 224 17.16 -10.20 11.75
CA HIS A 224 16.06 -10.49 12.68
C HIS A 224 15.04 -11.49 12.12
N ARG A 225 15.31 -12.04 10.93
CA ARG A 225 14.46 -13.06 10.29
C ARG A 225 13.01 -12.62 10.20
N VAL A 226 12.80 -11.40 9.72
CA VAL A 226 11.45 -10.86 9.53
C VAL A 226 10.65 -11.79 8.62
N GLU A 227 9.49 -12.22 9.06
CA GLU A 227 8.66 -13.18 8.35
C GLU A 227 8.06 -12.59 7.08
N ALA A 228 7.51 -11.38 7.18
CA ALA A 228 6.98 -10.67 6.02
C ALA A 228 7.10 -9.16 6.14
N LEU A 229 7.29 -8.51 4.99
CA LEU A 229 7.22 -7.06 4.79
C LEU A 229 6.04 -6.74 3.89
N PHE A 230 5.26 -5.74 4.28
CA PHE A 230 4.13 -5.22 3.51
C PHE A 230 4.38 -3.76 3.16
N ALA A 231 4.22 -3.40 1.88
CA ALA A 231 4.39 -2.03 1.40
C ALA A 231 3.27 -1.61 0.45
N GLY A 232 3.01 -0.30 0.38
CA GLY A 232 2.07 0.35 -0.53
C GLY A 232 2.75 1.09 -1.66
N HIS A 233 2.32 2.34 -1.90
CA HIS A 233 2.89 3.35 -2.80
C HIS A 233 2.75 3.05 -4.30
N VAL A 234 3.04 1.84 -4.75
CA VAL A 234 3.01 1.47 -6.17
C VAL A 234 1.60 1.18 -6.70
N HIS A 235 0.60 1.09 -5.83
CA HIS A 235 -0.82 0.83 -6.14
C HIS A 235 -1.11 -0.47 -6.88
N ASN A 236 -0.14 -1.36 -7.00
CA ASN A 236 -0.28 -2.63 -7.71
C ASN A 236 0.18 -3.78 -6.83
N PHE A 237 -0.48 -4.91 -6.97
CA PHE A 237 -0.04 -6.12 -6.31
C PHE A 237 1.27 -6.63 -6.92
N TRP A 238 2.26 -6.83 -6.06
CA TRP A 238 3.50 -7.50 -6.41
C TRP A 238 3.99 -8.36 -5.25
N PHE A 239 4.72 -9.43 -5.56
CA PHE A 239 5.32 -10.30 -4.58
C PHE A 239 6.79 -10.53 -4.91
N ASN A 240 7.64 -10.37 -3.92
CA ASN A 240 9.05 -10.71 -3.96
C ASN A 240 9.40 -11.55 -2.74
N LYS A 241 10.51 -12.25 -2.82
CA LYS A 241 11.13 -12.88 -1.66
C LYS A 241 12.53 -12.34 -1.48
N HIS A 242 12.81 -11.79 -0.29
CA HIS A 242 14.14 -11.36 0.10
C HIS A 242 14.66 -12.29 1.19
N GLU A 243 15.61 -13.15 0.81
CA GLU A 243 16.11 -14.22 1.67
C GLU A 243 14.95 -15.03 2.29
N GLN A 244 14.66 -14.84 3.59
CA GLN A 244 13.57 -15.54 4.27
C GLN A 244 12.27 -14.70 4.35
N THR A 245 12.35 -13.41 4.07
CA THR A 245 11.24 -12.45 4.18
C THR A 245 10.35 -12.48 2.94
N ASP A 246 9.08 -12.70 3.12
CA ASP A 246 8.07 -12.52 2.08
C ASP A 246 7.74 -11.04 1.93
N CYS A 247 7.93 -10.47 0.74
CA CYS A 247 7.70 -9.04 0.47
C CYS A 247 6.44 -8.86 -0.39
N TYR A 248 5.43 -8.23 0.18
CA TYR A 248 4.15 -7.97 -0.48
C TYR A 248 3.99 -6.47 -0.75
N LEU A 249 3.79 -6.11 -2.02
CA LEU A 249 3.34 -4.78 -2.41
C LEU A 249 1.83 -4.84 -2.60
N LEU A 250 1.12 -3.90 -1.97
CA LEU A 250 -0.33 -3.92 -1.93
C LEU A 250 -0.94 -3.17 -3.10
N PRO A 251 -2.08 -3.64 -3.62
CA PRO A 251 -2.89 -2.82 -4.49
C PRO A 251 -3.50 -1.66 -3.70
N SER A 252 -3.77 -0.55 -4.37
CA SER A 252 -4.56 0.54 -3.82
C SER A 252 -6.03 0.15 -3.68
N THR A 253 -6.72 0.79 -2.75
CA THR A 253 -8.19 0.75 -2.70
C THR A 253 -8.84 1.85 -3.52
N ALA A 254 -8.08 2.89 -3.91
CA ALA A 254 -8.58 4.08 -4.59
C ALA A 254 -8.43 4.02 -6.12
N PHE A 255 -7.22 3.89 -6.62
CA PHE A 255 -6.92 3.86 -8.06
C PHE A 255 -5.58 3.16 -8.33
N VAL A 256 -5.36 2.75 -9.57
CA VAL A 256 -4.13 2.07 -10.02
C VAL A 256 -3.24 3.05 -10.77
N ARG A 257 -1.95 3.06 -10.48
CA ARG A 257 -0.95 3.78 -11.27
C ARG A 257 -0.70 3.07 -12.59
N GLN A 258 -0.45 3.86 -13.65
CA GLN A 258 -0.20 3.31 -14.99
C GLN A 258 1.21 2.77 -15.19
N ASP A 259 2.13 3.20 -14.33
CA ASP A 259 3.57 3.02 -14.51
C ASP A 259 3.99 1.56 -14.36
N TYR A 260 3.20 0.77 -13.62
CA TYR A 260 3.51 -0.62 -13.33
C TYR A 260 2.47 -1.59 -13.88
N SER A 261 2.97 -2.75 -14.29
CA SER A 261 2.13 -3.91 -14.56
C SER A 261 2.00 -4.75 -13.30
N GLU A 262 0.82 -5.17 -13.00
CA GLU A 262 0.59 -6.13 -11.94
C GLU A 262 1.29 -7.46 -12.22
N MET A 263 1.70 -8.17 -11.17
CA MET A 263 2.34 -9.49 -11.27
C MET A 263 1.49 -10.48 -12.06
N PHE A 264 0.18 -10.45 -11.84
CA PHE A 264 -0.79 -11.19 -12.64
C PHE A 264 -1.55 -10.23 -13.54
N ARG A 265 -1.21 -10.23 -14.82
CA ARG A 265 -1.88 -9.37 -15.79
C ARG A 265 -3.36 -9.72 -15.90
N ILE A 266 -4.19 -8.72 -15.68
CA ILE A 266 -5.61 -8.77 -16.02
C ILE A 266 -5.76 -8.07 -17.38
N ALA A 267 -6.30 -8.77 -18.36
CA ALA A 267 -6.52 -8.18 -19.68
C ALA A 267 -7.50 -7.00 -19.58
N PRO A 268 -7.23 -5.86 -20.24
CA PRO A 268 -8.18 -4.76 -20.29
C PRO A 268 -9.46 -5.18 -20.99
N THR A 269 -10.59 -4.64 -20.56
CA THR A 269 -11.85 -4.78 -21.29
C THR A 269 -11.93 -3.76 -22.44
N PRO A 270 -12.81 -3.94 -23.43
CA PRO A 270 -12.96 -2.98 -24.53
C PRO A 270 -13.27 -1.55 -24.09
N GLU A 271 -13.88 -1.38 -22.92
CA GLU A 271 -14.22 -0.08 -22.33
C GLU A 271 -13.02 0.58 -21.65
N GLN A 272 -11.94 -0.15 -21.45
CA GLN A 272 -10.73 0.28 -20.75
C GLN A 272 -9.58 0.42 -21.73
N GLU A 273 -9.59 1.50 -22.49
CA GLU A 273 -8.54 1.79 -23.47
C GLU A 273 -7.15 1.89 -22.82
N HIS A 274 -6.12 1.67 -23.61
CA HIS A 274 -4.70 1.80 -23.24
C HIS A 274 -4.21 0.87 -22.14
N GLY A 275 -4.87 -0.27 -21.94
CA GLY A 275 -4.46 -1.29 -21.01
C GLY A 275 -4.75 -0.95 -19.53
N ARG A 276 -5.48 0.13 -19.25
CA ARG A 276 -5.96 0.43 -17.90
C ARG A 276 -7.11 -0.49 -17.55
N ASN A 277 -6.92 -1.30 -16.55
CA ASN A 277 -7.95 -2.13 -15.96
C ASN A 277 -7.93 -1.92 -14.44
N ASP A 278 -8.28 -0.72 -14.00
CA ASP A 278 -8.16 -0.29 -12.62
C ASP A 278 -9.11 -1.06 -11.69
N LEU A 279 -10.35 -1.25 -12.12
CA LEU A 279 -11.38 -1.83 -11.26
C LEU A 279 -11.05 -3.25 -10.77
N PRO A 280 -10.64 -4.20 -11.66
CA PRO A 280 -10.26 -5.54 -11.22
C PRO A 280 -8.96 -5.61 -10.40
N LYS A 281 -8.13 -4.55 -10.41
CA LYS A 281 -6.85 -4.52 -9.70
C LYS A 281 -6.98 -3.97 -8.28
N LEU A 282 -8.01 -3.17 -8.01
CA LEU A 282 -8.24 -2.58 -6.69
C LEU A 282 -8.54 -3.65 -5.64
N GLY A 283 -7.99 -3.48 -4.45
CA GLY A 283 -8.18 -4.45 -3.40
C GLY A 283 -7.36 -4.21 -2.14
N TYR A 284 -7.32 -5.21 -1.30
CA TYR A 284 -6.58 -5.22 -0.05
C TYR A 284 -6.25 -6.66 0.35
N PHE A 285 -5.41 -6.85 1.37
CA PHE A 285 -5.10 -8.19 1.89
C PHE A 285 -5.82 -8.50 3.18
N LEU A 286 -6.26 -9.76 3.32
CA LEU A 286 -6.44 -10.41 4.60
C LEU A 286 -5.22 -11.27 4.88
N VAL A 287 -4.54 -10.99 5.96
CA VAL A 287 -3.38 -11.76 6.40
C VAL A 287 -3.83 -12.66 7.54
N HIS A 288 -3.97 -13.93 7.24
CA HIS A 288 -4.34 -14.96 8.20
C HIS A 288 -3.08 -15.47 8.89
N ILE A 289 -2.99 -15.24 10.17
CA ILE A 289 -1.86 -15.69 11.00
C ILE A 289 -2.20 -17.05 11.62
N TYR A 290 -1.32 -18.01 11.38
CA TYR A 290 -1.37 -19.36 11.93
C TYR A 290 -0.24 -19.57 12.92
N GLU A 291 -0.22 -20.68 13.65
CA GLU A 291 0.86 -21.03 14.60
C GLU A 291 2.24 -21.04 13.94
N HIS A 292 2.34 -21.52 12.70
CA HIS A 292 3.62 -21.77 12.03
C HIS A 292 3.79 -21.03 10.69
N GLY A 293 3.05 -19.97 10.46
CA GLY A 293 3.16 -19.19 9.23
C GLY A 293 1.98 -18.24 9.02
N HIS A 294 1.92 -17.65 7.84
CA HIS A 294 0.82 -16.78 7.43
C HIS A 294 0.34 -17.11 6.02
N VAL A 295 -0.88 -16.70 5.72
CA VAL A 295 -1.46 -16.76 4.37
C VAL A 295 -2.03 -15.39 4.04
N CYS A 296 -1.63 -14.84 2.89
CA CYS A 296 -2.20 -13.61 2.36
C CYS A 296 -3.30 -13.92 1.34
N GLU A 297 -4.52 -13.54 1.67
CA GLU A 297 -5.67 -13.57 0.76
C GLU A 297 -5.83 -12.20 0.12
N LEU A 298 -5.68 -12.10 -1.20
CA LEU A 298 -5.94 -10.87 -1.95
C LEU A 298 -7.43 -10.74 -2.22
N VAL A 299 -8.06 -9.79 -1.54
CA VAL A 299 -9.48 -9.44 -1.73
C VAL A 299 -9.60 -8.35 -2.79
N ARG A 300 -10.22 -8.66 -3.91
CA ARG A 300 -10.50 -7.69 -4.97
C ARG A 300 -11.81 -6.97 -4.72
N THR A 301 -11.75 -5.63 -4.73
CA THR A 301 -12.94 -4.78 -4.54
C THR A 301 -13.65 -4.45 -5.84
N TYR A 302 -12.99 -4.64 -6.98
CA TYR A 302 -13.51 -4.31 -8.32
C TYR A 302 -13.99 -2.86 -8.45
N GLY A 303 -13.41 -1.95 -7.66
CA GLY A 303 -13.79 -0.54 -7.65
C GLY A 303 -15.20 -0.28 -7.15
N GLN A 304 -15.78 -1.19 -6.39
CA GLN A 304 -17.11 -1.00 -5.82
C GLN A 304 -17.15 0.24 -4.93
N CYS A 305 -18.25 0.97 -5.02
CA CYS A 305 -18.49 2.24 -4.36
C CYS A 305 -19.70 2.14 -3.45
N GLN A 306 -19.63 2.85 -2.32
CA GLN A 306 -20.76 3.09 -1.44
C GLN A 306 -20.99 4.60 -1.35
N PRO A 307 -21.99 5.16 -2.03
CA PRO A 307 -22.33 6.57 -1.92
C PRO A 307 -22.75 6.97 -0.50
N LYS A 308 -22.55 8.23 -0.15
CA LYS A 308 -23.05 8.82 1.09
C LYS A 308 -24.42 9.46 0.80
N GLY A 309 -25.51 8.87 1.26
CA GLY A 309 -26.88 9.41 1.08
C GLY A 309 -27.28 9.49 -0.42
N ASP A 310 -28.02 10.55 -0.76
CA ASP A 310 -28.55 10.80 -2.10
C ASP A 310 -27.58 11.57 -3.01
N LEU A 311 -26.28 11.37 -2.86
CA LEU A 311 -25.29 12.01 -3.72
C LEU A 311 -25.45 11.54 -5.17
N PRO A 312 -25.23 12.44 -6.13
CA PRO A 312 -25.33 12.09 -7.55
C PRO A 312 -24.31 10.98 -7.88
N ASP A 313 -24.71 10.12 -8.79
CA ASP A 313 -23.81 9.11 -9.32
C ASP A 313 -22.64 9.79 -10.06
N ILE A 314 -21.43 9.58 -9.55
CA ILE A 314 -20.23 10.16 -10.15
C ILE A 314 -19.81 9.24 -11.30
N THR A 315 -20.19 9.61 -12.50
CA THR A 315 -19.70 8.93 -13.70
C THR A 315 -18.36 9.54 -14.09
N VAL A 316 -17.27 8.82 -13.88
CA VAL A 316 -15.93 9.21 -14.36
C VAL A 316 -15.78 8.73 -15.79
N PRO A 317 -15.72 9.64 -16.79
CA PRO A 317 -15.52 9.22 -18.18
C PRO A 317 -14.16 8.53 -18.33
N ILE A 318 -14.14 7.35 -18.93
CA ILE A 318 -12.92 6.57 -19.17
C ILE A 318 -11.89 7.41 -19.95
N SER A 319 -12.36 8.22 -20.90
CA SER A 319 -11.53 9.11 -21.69
C SER A 319 -10.83 10.21 -20.89
N SER A 320 -11.34 10.58 -19.71
CA SER A 320 -10.72 11.62 -18.85
C SER A 320 -9.59 11.10 -17.99
N VAL A 321 -9.37 9.80 -17.98
CA VAL A 321 -8.31 9.13 -17.21
C VAL A 321 -6.96 9.21 -17.94
N ILE A 322 -6.97 9.60 -19.22
CA ILE A 322 -5.75 9.76 -20.01
C ILE A 322 -5.20 11.16 -19.78
N HIS A 323 -3.92 11.24 -19.39
CA HIS A 323 -3.24 12.54 -19.25
C HIS A 323 -3.44 13.35 -20.54
N PRO A 324 -3.86 14.64 -20.47
CA PRO A 324 -4.18 15.44 -21.67
C PRO A 324 -3.03 15.56 -22.69
N LYS A 325 -1.78 15.31 -22.27
CA LYS A 325 -0.60 15.28 -23.13
C LYS A 325 -0.36 13.93 -23.82
N LEU A 326 -1.13 12.89 -23.46
CA LEU A 326 -1.04 11.58 -24.06
C LEU A 326 -2.08 11.43 -25.18
N ASN A 327 -1.94 12.26 -26.19
CA ASN A 327 -2.67 12.07 -27.43
C ASN A 327 -2.18 10.77 -28.11
N SER A 328 -3.06 10.13 -28.86
CA SER A 328 -2.95 8.82 -29.53
C SER A 328 -1.67 8.54 -30.35
N ARG A 329 -0.65 9.39 -30.26
CA ARG A 329 0.64 9.28 -30.94
C ARG A 329 1.82 8.94 -30.04
N CYS A 330 1.62 8.87 -28.71
CA CYS A 330 2.70 8.55 -27.80
C CYS A 330 2.69 7.05 -27.48
N ARG A 331 3.76 6.35 -27.81
CA ARG A 331 4.03 5.02 -27.26
C ARG A 331 4.96 5.17 -26.10
N PHE A 332 4.62 4.54 -24.98
CA PHE A 332 5.48 4.48 -23.82
C PHE A 332 6.59 3.47 -24.06
N GLY A 333 7.83 3.94 -24.03
CA GLY A 333 9.00 3.10 -23.86
C GLY A 333 9.35 3.07 -22.37
N PHE A 334 9.40 1.90 -21.78
CA PHE A 334 9.90 1.73 -20.41
C PHE A 334 11.41 1.59 -20.47
N ASP A 335 12.15 2.58 -19.96
CA ASP A 335 13.58 2.41 -19.73
C ASP A 335 13.81 1.73 -18.39
N MET A 336 14.04 0.43 -18.46
CA MET A 336 14.34 -0.42 -17.30
C MET A 336 15.55 0.05 -16.48
N ARG A 337 16.42 0.89 -17.05
CA ARG A 337 17.62 1.39 -16.37
C ARG A 337 17.35 2.54 -15.42
N HIS A 338 16.26 3.29 -15.66
CA HIS A 338 15.96 4.50 -14.90
C HIS A 338 14.56 4.51 -14.28
N ASN A 339 13.73 3.48 -14.50
CA ASN A 339 12.33 3.41 -14.07
C ASN A 339 11.47 4.64 -14.46
N TRP A 340 11.87 5.38 -15.49
CA TRP A 340 11.15 6.54 -15.99
C TRP A 340 10.42 6.19 -17.29
N MET A 341 9.19 6.65 -17.42
CA MET A 341 8.51 6.68 -18.70
C MET A 341 9.04 7.88 -19.50
N GLU A 342 9.95 7.67 -20.43
CA GLU A 342 10.17 8.64 -21.48
C GLU A 342 9.05 8.55 -22.50
N VAL A 343 8.38 9.67 -22.72
CA VAL A 343 7.45 9.81 -23.84
C VAL A 343 8.28 9.95 -25.10
N VAL A 344 8.47 8.86 -25.82
CA VAL A 344 9.14 8.89 -27.13
C VAL A 344 8.08 9.22 -28.18
N GLU A 345 8.18 10.40 -28.78
CA GLU A 345 7.44 10.69 -30.01
C GLU A 345 7.94 9.78 -31.13
N ILE A 346 7.10 8.86 -31.57
CA ILE A 346 7.40 8.06 -32.75
C ILE A 346 6.86 8.83 -33.96
N PRO A 347 7.73 9.24 -34.90
CA PRO A 347 7.26 9.88 -36.11
C PRO A 347 6.32 8.95 -36.87
N PRO A 348 5.29 9.49 -37.54
CA PRO A 348 4.36 8.68 -38.32
C PRO A 348 5.15 7.87 -39.34
N THR A 349 5.01 6.56 -39.30
CA THR A 349 5.48 5.71 -40.41
C THR A 349 4.65 6.09 -41.64
N GLY A 350 5.32 6.65 -42.64
CA GLY A 350 4.75 7.03 -43.94
C GLY A 350 4.11 5.86 -44.69
#